data_29bd74b22bdc43353acc0937c9473d25
#
_entry.id   29bd74b22bdc43353acc0937c9473d25
#
_cell.length_a   1.000
_cell.length_b   1.000
_cell.length_c   1.000
_cell.angle_alpha   90.00
_cell.angle_beta   90.00
_cell.angle_gamma   90.00
#
_symmetry.space_group_name_H-M   'P 1'
#
loop_
_entity.id
_entity.type
_entity.pdbx_description
1 polymer ?
#
loop_
_entity_poly.entity_id
_entity_poly.type
_entity_poly.pdbx_seq_one_letter_code
_entity_poly.pdbx_strand_id
1 'polypeptide(L)'
;MAGAGWQVTDSGDADVTVVNTCGFIDAAKKDSIDAILAASDSSRTGKVVAVGCLAERYGAELAASLPEAVVLSFDDYAQIGQRLDDVLADRPLVPHTPRDRRTLLPVSPAARPAASVDVGIPGHAGGPQVLRRRLDDSPVAPLKLASGCDRRCSFCAIPSFRGAFVSRPPQDVLAEARWLAQHGVREVVLVSENTTSYGKDLGDVRALERLLPQLAAVDGLVRVRLT
;
A
#
# COMPACT_ATOMS: atom_id res chain seq x y z
N MET A 1 5.88 10.54 -5.88
CA MET A 1 5.62 11.95 -5.54
C MET A 1 6.90 12.78 -5.60
N ALA A 2 7.86 12.68 -4.70
CA ALA A 2 9.07 13.52 -4.73
C ALA A 2 9.86 13.47 -6.06
N GLY A 3 9.97 12.30 -6.70
CA GLY A 3 10.60 12.17 -8.03
C GLY A 3 9.81 12.81 -9.18
N ALA A 4 8.57 13.22 -8.95
CA ALA A 4 7.71 13.94 -9.90
C ALA A 4 7.57 15.43 -9.56
N GLY A 5 8.46 15.96 -8.70
CA GLY A 5 8.45 17.40 -8.36
C GLY A 5 7.50 17.78 -7.22
N TRP A 6 6.76 16.84 -6.64
CA TRP A 6 5.83 17.09 -5.54
C TRP A 6 6.58 17.23 -4.21
N GLN A 7 6.28 18.28 -3.47
CA GLN A 7 6.73 18.46 -2.09
C GLN A 7 5.67 17.90 -1.13
N VAL A 8 6.07 16.97 -0.25
CA VAL A 8 5.19 16.45 0.80
C VAL A 8 5.37 17.30 2.05
N THR A 9 4.26 17.76 2.62
CA THR A 9 4.22 18.60 3.82
C THR A 9 3.16 18.10 4.80
N ASP A 10 3.36 18.34 6.08
CA ASP A 10 2.37 18.10 7.15
C ASP A 10 1.55 19.35 7.45
N SER A 11 1.82 20.46 6.77
CA SER A 11 1.04 21.69 6.94
C SER A 11 -0.38 21.49 6.41
N GLY A 12 -1.36 22.08 7.06
CA GLY A 12 -2.74 22.08 6.56
C GLY A 12 -2.93 22.92 5.30
N ASP A 13 -1.89 23.61 4.81
CA ASP A 13 -1.85 24.36 3.57
C ASP A 13 -1.21 23.49 2.48
N ALA A 14 -2.03 22.81 1.68
CA ALA A 14 -1.56 21.97 0.60
C ALA A 14 -2.46 22.14 -0.63
N ASP A 15 -1.86 22.14 -1.83
CA ASP A 15 -2.62 22.17 -3.08
C ASP A 15 -3.47 20.91 -3.25
N VAL A 16 -2.98 19.77 -2.74
CA VAL A 16 -3.68 18.49 -2.74
C VAL A 16 -3.47 17.77 -1.41
N THR A 17 -4.57 17.42 -0.75
CA THR A 17 -4.54 16.54 0.42
C THR A 17 -4.85 15.10 0.00
N VAL A 18 -3.91 14.19 0.26
CA VAL A 18 -4.06 12.76 -0.05
C VAL A 18 -4.44 12.00 1.23
N VAL A 19 -5.67 11.48 1.28
CA VAL A 19 -6.18 10.68 2.40
C VAL A 19 -6.01 9.20 2.08
N ASN A 20 -5.12 8.54 2.83
CA ASN A 20 -4.93 7.08 2.72
C ASN A 20 -5.98 6.37 3.58
N THR A 21 -6.92 5.71 2.93
CA THR A 21 -8.14 5.17 3.53
C THR A 21 -8.03 3.69 3.90
N CYS A 22 -8.71 3.30 4.98
CA CYS A 22 -8.87 1.91 5.39
C CYS A 22 -10.29 1.42 5.06
N GLY A 23 -10.39 0.27 4.38
CA GLY A 23 -11.66 -0.35 3.98
C GLY A 23 -11.92 -1.70 4.67
N PHE A 24 -11.20 -2.04 5.75
CA PHE A 24 -11.21 -3.37 6.33
C PHE A 24 -12.32 -3.54 7.39
N ILE A 25 -12.39 -2.68 8.38
CA ILE A 25 -13.39 -2.70 9.45
C ILE A 25 -14.25 -1.44 9.41
N ASP A 26 -15.49 -1.53 9.90
CA ASP A 26 -16.46 -0.43 9.79
C ASP A 26 -16.02 0.83 10.55
N ALA A 27 -15.40 0.69 11.71
CA ALA A 27 -14.84 1.83 12.44
C ALA A 27 -13.80 2.58 11.60
N ALA A 28 -12.85 1.86 11.01
CA ALA A 28 -11.81 2.48 10.19
C ALA A 28 -12.33 3.03 8.84
N LYS A 29 -13.43 2.47 8.31
CA LYS A 29 -14.13 3.08 7.16
C LYS A 29 -14.72 4.42 7.55
N LYS A 30 -15.41 4.47 8.71
CA LYS A 30 -15.98 5.71 9.23
C LYS A 30 -14.89 6.75 9.43
N ASP A 31 -13.80 6.42 10.12
CA ASP A 31 -12.67 7.32 10.34
C ASP A 31 -12.09 7.84 9.01
N SER A 32 -12.03 6.98 7.98
CA SER A 32 -11.55 7.35 6.65
C SER A 32 -12.49 8.34 5.96
N ILE A 33 -13.80 8.14 6.05
CA ILE A 33 -14.80 9.04 5.50
C ILE A 33 -14.76 10.38 6.25
N ASP A 34 -14.73 10.34 7.57
CA ASP A 34 -14.65 11.55 8.42
C ASP A 34 -13.38 12.36 8.08
N ALA A 35 -12.25 11.68 7.82
CA ALA A 35 -11.00 12.34 7.41
C ALA A 35 -11.10 13.00 6.03
N ILE A 36 -11.78 12.35 5.06
CA ILE A 36 -12.03 12.94 3.73
C ILE A 36 -12.89 14.20 3.87
N LEU A 37 -14.00 14.11 4.60
CA LEU A 37 -14.91 15.24 4.83
C LEU A 37 -14.20 16.39 5.55
N ALA A 38 -13.46 16.11 6.61
CA ALA A 38 -12.69 17.12 7.32
C ALA A 38 -11.64 17.81 6.44
N ALA A 39 -11.01 17.06 5.53
CA ALA A 39 -10.09 17.64 4.56
C ALA A 39 -10.82 18.54 3.54
N SER A 40 -12.00 18.12 3.09
CA SER A 40 -12.81 18.88 2.12
C SER A 40 -13.40 20.15 2.73
N ASP A 41 -13.78 20.11 4.00
CA ASP A 41 -14.31 21.28 4.72
C ASP A 41 -13.21 22.30 5.10
N SER A 42 -11.96 21.92 4.98
CA SER A 42 -10.85 22.81 5.29
C SER A 42 -10.67 23.86 4.21
N SER A 43 -10.84 25.14 4.57
CA SER A 43 -10.59 26.27 3.67
C SER A 43 -9.14 26.40 3.20
N ARG A 44 -8.23 25.61 3.76
CA ARG A 44 -6.79 25.61 3.52
C ARG A 44 -6.36 24.49 2.56
N THR A 45 -7.26 23.58 2.23
CA THR A 45 -7.00 22.47 1.32
C THR A 45 -7.53 22.80 -0.07
N GLY A 46 -6.70 22.65 -1.10
CA GLY A 46 -7.12 22.88 -2.48
C GLY A 46 -8.00 21.75 -3.01
N LYS A 47 -7.44 20.58 -3.20
CA LYS A 47 -8.14 19.38 -3.69
C LYS A 47 -7.95 18.21 -2.72
N VAL A 48 -8.95 17.32 -2.66
CA VAL A 48 -8.86 16.10 -1.83
C VAL A 48 -8.83 14.87 -2.72
N VAL A 49 -7.91 13.96 -2.40
CA VAL A 49 -7.73 12.69 -3.12
C VAL A 49 -7.81 11.53 -2.13
N ALA A 50 -8.78 10.65 -2.30
CA ALA A 50 -8.91 9.42 -1.53
C ALA A 50 -8.17 8.27 -2.22
N VAL A 51 -7.27 7.62 -1.49
CA VAL A 51 -6.52 6.44 -1.92
C VAL A 51 -6.65 5.34 -0.88
N GLY A 52 -6.16 4.13 -1.17
CA GLY A 52 -6.11 3.05 -0.18
C GLY A 52 -7.23 2.04 -0.31
N CYS A 53 -7.44 1.26 0.78
CA CYS A 53 -8.31 0.08 0.71
C CYS A 53 -9.79 0.43 0.53
N LEU A 54 -10.27 1.53 1.10
CA LEU A 54 -11.65 1.98 0.93
C LEU A 54 -11.86 2.44 -0.52
N ALA A 55 -10.96 3.27 -1.03
CA ALA A 55 -10.97 3.73 -2.42
C ALA A 55 -10.94 2.55 -3.40
N GLU A 56 -10.06 1.56 -3.19
CA GLU A 56 -9.98 0.37 -4.03
C GLU A 56 -11.25 -0.48 -3.98
N ARG A 57 -11.85 -0.63 -2.80
CA ARG A 57 -12.99 -1.53 -2.60
C ARG A 57 -14.30 -0.98 -3.12
N TYR A 58 -14.48 0.34 -3.07
CA TYR A 58 -15.75 0.99 -3.38
C TYR A 58 -15.68 1.90 -4.63
N GLY A 59 -14.50 2.32 -5.05
CA GLY A 59 -14.28 3.01 -6.34
C GLY A 59 -15.35 4.03 -6.73
N ALA A 60 -16.09 3.71 -7.78
CA ALA A 60 -17.15 4.57 -8.33
C ALA A 60 -18.29 4.86 -7.33
N GLU A 61 -18.63 3.91 -6.44
CA GLU A 61 -19.66 4.13 -5.40
C GLU A 61 -19.19 5.20 -4.39
N LEU A 62 -17.93 5.12 -3.95
CA LEU A 62 -17.34 6.10 -3.06
C LEU A 62 -17.28 7.48 -3.73
N ALA A 63 -16.87 7.55 -4.99
CA ALA A 63 -16.82 8.81 -5.74
C ALA A 63 -18.20 9.44 -5.95
N ALA A 64 -19.24 8.63 -6.14
CA ALA A 64 -20.61 9.13 -6.23
C ALA A 64 -21.14 9.64 -4.88
N SER A 65 -20.68 9.06 -3.77
CA SER A 65 -21.11 9.43 -2.42
C SER A 65 -20.33 10.63 -1.85
N LEU A 66 -19.12 10.87 -2.33
CA LEU A 66 -18.19 11.93 -1.89
C LEU A 66 -17.66 12.69 -3.12
N PRO A 67 -18.51 13.49 -3.79
CA PRO A 67 -18.14 14.19 -5.02
C PRO A 67 -17.05 15.26 -4.81
N GLU A 68 -16.79 15.66 -3.58
CA GLU A 68 -15.72 16.58 -3.17
C GLU A 68 -14.33 15.96 -3.19
N ALA A 69 -14.22 14.63 -3.30
CA ALA A 69 -12.93 13.92 -3.32
C ALA A 69 -12.74 13.13 -4.62
N VAL A 70 -11.55 13.20 -5.17
CA VAL A 70 -11.15 12.34 -6.30
C VAL A 70 -10.72 10.98 -5.76
N VAL A 71 -11.30 9.89 -6.26
CA VAL A 71 -11.01 8.53 -5.82
C VAL A 71 -10.03 7.87 -6.79
N LEU A 72 -8.87 7.46 -6.29
CA LEU A 72 -7.85 6.74 -7.06
C LEU A 72 -7.69 5.31 -6.56
N SER A 73 -7.48 4.40 -7.49
CA SER A 73 -7.26 2.97 -7.23
C SER A 73 -5.80 2.64 -6.88
N PHE A 74 -5.53 1.39 -6.54
CA PHE A 74 -4.16 0.89 -6.43
C PHE A 74 -3.42 0.94 -7.78
N ASP A 75 -4.15 0.81 -8.90
CA ASP A 75 -3.56 0.83 -10.24
C ASP A 75 -2.97 2.22 -10.59
N ASP A 76 -3.45 3.28 -9.94
CA ASP A 76 -2.95 4.64 -10.11
C ASP A 76 -1.64 4.94 -9.35
N TYR A 77 -1.24 4.08 -8.39
CA TYR A 77 -0.08 4.35 -7.52
C TYR A 77 1.24 4.47 -8.28
N ALA A 78 1.42 3.71 -9.35
CA ALA A 78 2.62 3.79 -10.17
C ALA A 78 2.81 5.16 -10.84
N GLN A 79 1.70 5.87 -11.09
CA GLN A 79 1.63 7.15 -11.75
C GLN A 79 1.03 8.24 -10.84
N ILE A 80 1.12 8.07 -9.53
CA ILE A 80 0.42 8.94 -8.56
C ILE A 80 0.77 10.42 -8.76
N GLY A 81 2.02 10.75 -9.06
CA GLY A 81 2.42 12.14 -9.33
C GLY A 81 1.65 12.73 -10.50
N GLN A 82 1.54 12.01 -11.62
CA GLN A 82 0.78 12.46 -12.79
C GLN A 82 -0.72 12.57 -12.47
N ARG A 83 -1.28 11.64 -11.70
CA ARG A 83 -2.67 11.72 -11.27
C ARG A 83 -2.95 12.97 -10.42
N LEU A 84 -2.02 13.34 -9.54
CA LEU A 84 -2.14 14.57 -8.77
C LEU A 84 -2.06 15.83 -9.67
N ASP A 85 -1.21 15.82 -10.70
CA ASP A 85 -1.16 16.89 -11.71
C ASP A 85 -2.47 16.99 -12.49
N ASP A 86 -3.11 15.83 -12.80
CA ASP A 86 -4.42 15.78 -13.43
C ASP A 86 -5.51 16.37 -12.53
N VAL A 87 -5.47 16.07 -11.23
CA VAL A 87 -6.41 16.62 -10.23
C VAL A 87 -6.27 18.13 -10.12
N LEU A 88 -5.05 18.66 -10.04
CA LEU A 88 -4.82 20.10 -9.96
C LEU A 88 -5.28 20.85 -11.22
N ALA A 89 -5.13 20.22 -12.36
CA ALA A 89 -5.55 20.79 -13.65
C ALA A 89 -7.05 20.59 -13.95
N ASP A 90 -7.84 20.11 -12.98
CA ASP A 90 -9.26 19.77 -13.16
C ASP A 90 -9.52 18.83 -14.36
N ARG A 91 -8.55 18.01 -14.72
CA ARG A 91 -8.74 16.99 -15.76
C ARG A 91 -9.64 15.87 -15.23
N PRO A 92 -10.67 15.44 -15.98
CA PRO A 92 -11.59 14.43 -15.52
C PRO A 92 -10.87 13.08 -15.34
N LEU A 93 -10.96 12.52 -14.15
CA LEU A 93 -10.51 11.18 -13.82
C LEU A 93 -11.72 10.29 -13.62
N VAL A 94 -11.73 9.15 -14.31
CA VAL A 94 -12.84 8.20 -14.19
C VAL A 94 -12.53 7.27 -13.01
N PRO A 95 -13.37 7.27 -11.96
CA PRO A 95 -13.21 6.33 -10.86
C PRO A 95 -13.30 4.89 -11.36
N HIS A 96 -12.43 4.03 -10.84
CA HIS A 96 -12.44 2.62 -11.23
C HIS A 96 -13.71 1.91 -10.72
N THR A 97 -14.16 0.91 -11.48
CA THR A 97 -15.17 -0.03 -11.01
C THR A 97 -14.47 -1.17 -10.28
N PRO A 98 -14.78 -1.40 -9.00
CA PRO A 98 -14.19 -2.49 -8.23
C PRO A 98 -14.44 -3.84 -8.92
N ARG A 99 -13.41 -4.67 -8.99
CA ARG A 99 -13.49 -6.02 -9.55
C ARG A 99 -13.01 -7.05 -8.54
N ASP A 100 -13.58 -8.23 -8.58
CA ASP A 100 -13.13 -9.31 -7.70
C ASP A 100 -11.80 -9.88 -8.20
N ARG A 101 -10.73 -9.52 -7.55
CA ARG A 101 -9.36 -9.96 -7.92
C ARG A 101 -9.12 -11.46 -7.63
N ARG A 102 -10.03 -12.13 -6.92
CA ARG A 102 -9.96 -13.60 -6.71
C ARG A 102 -10.12 -14.38 -8.01
N THR A 103 -10.84 -13.84 -8.97
CA THR A 103 -11.04 -14.47 -10.28
C THR A 103 -9.75 -14.60 -11.09
N LEU A 104 -8.72 -13.84 -10.74
CA LEU A 104 -7.40 -13.85 -11.37
C LEU A 104 -6.43 -14.83 -10.68
N LEU A 105 -6.88 -15.51 -9.62
CA LEU A 105 -6.01 -16.37 -8.81
C LEU A 105 -6.06 -17.82 -9.31
N PRO A 106 -4.90 -18.45 -9.54
CA PRO A 106 -4.86 -19.91 -9.70
C PRO A 106 -5.34 -20.60 -8.43
N VAL A 107 -5.87 -21.81 -8.57
CA VAL A 107 -6.44 -22.61 -7.47
C VAL A 107 -5.39 -22.91 -6.38
N SER A 108 -4.12 -22.99 -6.76
CA SER A 108 -3.01 -23.28 -5.85
C SER A 108 -1.94 -22.16 -5.91
N PRO A 109 -1.47 -21.65 -4.76
CA PRO A 109 -0.36 -20.71 -4.71
C PRO A 109 0.94 -21.26 -5.33
N ALA A 110 1.17 -22.58 -5.22
CA ALA A 110 2.32 -23.26 -5.79
C ALA A 110 2.33 -23.32 -7.34
N ALA A 111 1.18 -23.09 -7.97
CA ALA A 111 1.06 -23.07 -9.42
C ALA A 111 1.38 -21.70 -10.05
N ARG A 112 1.74 -20.70 -9.23
CA ARG A 112 2.11 -19.37 -9.74
C ARG A 112 3.59 -19.32 -10.09
N PRO A 113 3.96 -18.99 -11.33
CA PRO A 113 5.32 -18.62 -11.61
C PRO A 113 5.67 -17.36 -10.81
N ALA A 114 6.82 -17.35 -10.15
CA ALA A 114 7.34 -16.20 -9.39
C ALA A 114 7.46 -14.90 -10.22
N ALA A 115 7.25 -14.98 -11.53
CA ALA A 115 7.37 -13.92 -12.50
C ALA A 115 6.10 -13.67 -13.32
N SER A 116 4.90 -14.09 -12.88
CA SER A 116 3.69 -13.71 -13.60
C SER A 116 3.38 -12.23 -13.37
N VAL A 117 3.99 -11.41 -14.20
CA VAL A 117 3.90 -9.95 -14.26
C VAL A 117 2.46 -9.47 -14.52
N ASP A 118 1.57 -10.36 -14.96
CA ASP A 118 0.19 -10.05 -15.32
C ASP A 118 -0.82 -10.05 -14.16
N VAL A 119 -0.44 -10.50 -12.98
CA VAL A 119 -1.25 -10.25 -11.79
C VAL A 119 -0.81 -8.91 -11.22
N GLY A 120 -1.11 -7.85 -11.95
CA GLY A 120 -0.77 -6.49 -11.57
C GLY A 120 -1.37 -6.17 -10.21
N ILE A 121 -0.60 -6.42 -9.14
CA ILE A 121 -0.83 -5.77 -7.86
C ILE A 121 0.02 -4.51 -7.90
N PRO A 122 -0.61 -3.37 -8.16
CA PRO A 122 0.10 -2.12 -8.29
C PRO A 122 0.93 -1.85 -7.04
N GLY A 123 2.20 -1.57 -7.23
CA GLY A 123 3.11 -1.16 -6.18
C GLY A 123 3.65 -2.30 -5.29
N HIS A 124 3.56 -3.58 -5.67
CA HIS A 124 3.92 -4.67 -4.76
C HIS A 124 4.89 -5.73 -5.29
N ALA A 125 5.04 -5.94 -6.56
CA ALA A 125 6.02 -6.89 -7.08
C ALA A 125 6.53 -6.41 -8.44
N GLY A 126 7.84 -6.19 -8.54
CA GLY A 126 8.52 -5.94 -9.80
C GLY A 126 8.33 -4.56 -10.42
N GLY A 127 7.61 -3.65 -9.77
CA GLY A 127 7.61 -2.24 -10.16
C GLY A 127 8.97 -1.58 -9.85
N PRO A 128 9.31 -0.46 -10.51
CA PRO A 128 10.54 0.26 -10.23
C PRO A 128 10.63 0.54 -8.73
N GLN A 129 11.82 0.37 -8.15
CA GLN A 129 12.05 0.70 -6.75
C GLN A 129 11.72 2.16 -6.54
N VAL A 130 10.59 2.40 -5.89
CA VAL A 130 10.17 3.76 -5.56
C VAL A 130 11.05 4.22 -4.41
N LEU A 131 11.82 5.27 -4.63
CA LEU A 131 12.54 5.96 -3.56
C LEU A 131 11.51 6.40 -2.53
N ARG A 132 11.54 5.76 -1.36
CA ARG A 132 10.67 6.13 -0.25
C ARG A 132 11.31 7.27 0.52
N ARG A 133 10.50 8.21 0.96
CA ARG A 133 10.89 9.22 1.93
C ARG A 133 10.17 8.91 3.23
N ARG A 134 10.86 8.99 4.35
CA ARG A 134 10.22 8.96 5.66
C ARG A 134 9.46 10.26 5.88
N LEU A 135 8.29 10.17 6.46
CA LEU A 135 7.45 11.33 6.79
C LEU A 135 7.70 11.82 8.21
N ASP A 136 8.32 10.99 9.05
CA ASP A 136 8.66 11.28 10.44
C ASP A 136 10.05 10.74 10.80
N ASP A 137 10.55 11.11 11.96
CA ASP A 137 11.81 10.65 12.53
C ASP A 137 11.59 9.52 13.58
N SER A 138 10.46 8.84 13.55
CA SER A 138 10.14 7.75 14.48
C SER A 138 11.23 6.67 14.44
N PRO A 139 11.72 6.19 15.59
CA PRO A 139 12.66 5.08 15.61
C PRO A 139 12.04 3.74 15.21
N VAL A 140 10.74 3.71 14.98
CA VAL A 140 9.97 2.52 14.55
C VAL A 140 9.41 2.75 13.16
N ALA A 141 9.57 1.77 12.27
CA ALA A 141 9.01 1.84 10.92
C ALA A 141 8.39 0.50 10.48
N PRO A 142 7.29 0.53 9.69
CA PRO A 142 6.78 -0.67 9.05
C PRO A 142 7.71 -1.12 7.91
N LEU A 143 7.95 -2.42 7.83
CA LEU A 143 8.67 -3.08 6.75
C LEU A 143 7.76 -4.11 6.10
N LYS A 144 7.30 -3.82 4.90
CA LYS A 144 6.35 -4.68 4.21
C LYS A 144 7.03 -5.91 3.64
N LEU A 145 6.52 -7.10 3.98
CA LEU A 145 6.99 -8.39 3.46
C LEU A 145 6.25 -8.83 2.21
N ALA A 146 4.93 -8.65 2.23
CA ALA A 146 4.06 -9.16 1.20
C ALA A 146 2.76 -8.36 1.12
N SER A 147 1.96 -8.61 0.11
CA SER A 147 0.62 -8.05 -0.08
C SER A 147 -0.36 -9.10 -0.56
N GLY A 148 -1.64 -8.88 -0.22
CA GLY A 148 -2.71 -9.79 -0.59
C GLY A 148 -2.79 -11.02 0.31
N CYS A 149 -3.75 -11.91 0.03
CA CYS A 149 -3.96 -13.10 0.84
C CYS A 149 -4.66 -14.18 0.02
N ASP A 150 -4.15 -15.42 0.08
CA ASP A 150 -4.73 -16.58 -0.59
C ASP A 150 -5.73 -17.35 0.29
N ARG A 151 -5.91 -16.94 1.53
CA ARG A 151 -6.86 -17.59 2.42
C ARG A 151 -8.28 -17.24 2.02
N ARG A 152 -9.19 -18.21 2.20
CA ARG A 152 -10.61 -18.07 1.85
C ARG A 152 -11.48 -18.00 3.10
N CYS A 153 -11.12 -17.13 4.04
CA CYS A 153 -11.94 -16.90 5.23
C CYS A 153 -13.29 -16.28 4.81
N SER A 154 -14.40 -16.84 5.29
CA SER A 154 -15.76 -16.48 4.88
C SER A 154 -16.13 -15.02 5.15
N PHE A 155 -15.52 -14.41 6.16
CA PHE A 155 -15.76 -13.03 6.59
C PHE A 155 -14.78 -12.00 6.00
N CYS A 156 -13.73 -12.45 5.29
CA CYS A 156 -12.62 -11.57 4.92
C CYS A 156 -12.69 -11.14 3.45
N ALA A 157 -12.74 -9.84 3.21
CA ALA A 157 -12.77 -9.27 1.88
C ALA A 157 -11.38 -9.03 1.27
N ILE A 158 -10.28 -9.19 2.01
CA ILE A 158 -8.92 -8.89 1.53
C ILE A 158 -8.61 -9.52 0.16
N PRO A 159 -8.86 -10.83 -0.06
CA PRO A 159 -8.55 -11.44 -1.34
C PRO A 159 -9.31 -10.83 -2.52
N SER A 160 -10.51 -10.30 -2.30
CA SER A 160 -11.32 -9.74 -3.38
C SER A 160 -10.78 -8.43 -3.93
N PHE A 161 -10.20 -7.57 -3.09
CA PHE A 161 -9.72 -6.26 -3.54
C PHE A 161 -8.19 -6.12 -3.54
N ARG A 162 -7.47 -6.87 -2.69
CA ARG A 162 -5.99 -6.91 -2.73
C ARG A 162 -5.43 -8.02 -3.61
N GLY A 163 -6.23 -9.03 -3.91
CA GLY A 163 -5.84 -10.16 -4.74
C GLY A 163 -4.96 -11.18 -4.03
N ALA A 164 -4.17 -11.90 -4.82
CA ALA A 164 -3.28 -12.95 -4.40
C ALA A 164 -2.23 -12.48 -3.40
N PHE A 165 -1.74 -13.42 -2.59
CA PHE A 165 -0.56 -13.20 -1.78
C PHE A 165 0.69 -13.12 -2.67
N VAL A 166 1.40 -12.01 -2.62
CA VAL A 166 2.64 -11.78 -3.35
C VAL A 166 3.73 -11.33 -2.38
N SER A 167 4.76 -12.17 -2.24
CA SER A 167 5.94 -11.88 -1.43
C SER A 167 6.85 -10.90 -2.13
N ARG A 168 7.42 -9.99 -1.37
CA ARG A 168 8.56 -9.21 -1.86
C ARG A 168 9.82 -10.09 -1.83
N PRO A 169 10.71 -9.97 -2.83
CA PRO A 169 11.98 -10.67 -2.81
C PRO A 169 12.77 -10.38 -1.52
N PRO A 170 13.40 -11.39 -0.89
CA PRO A 170 14.16 -11.19 0.35
C PRO A 170 15.22 -10.09 0.25
N GLN A 171 15.90 -9.99 -0.89
CA GLN A 171 16.92 -8.96 -1.15
C GLN A 171 16.35 -7.54 -1.09
N ASP A 172 15.12 -7.34 -1.56
CA ASP A 172 14.45 -6.02 -1.57
C ASP A 172 14.01 -5.64 -0.15
N VAL A 173 13.54 -6.62 0.62
CA VAL A 173 13.19 -6.44 2.03
C VAL A 173 14.43 -6.06 2.84
N LEU A 174 15.55 -6.76 2.63
CA LEU A 174 16.83 -6.47 3.30
C LEU A 174 17.40 -5.12 2.88
N ALA A 175 17.31 -4.75 1.61
CA ALA A 175 17.75 -3.45 1.12
C ALA A 175 16.96 -2.31 1.79
N GLU A 176 15.64 -2.44 1.90
CA GLU A 176 14.82 -1.46 2.60
C GLU A 176 15.10 -1.41 4.11
N ALA A 177 15.33 -2.57 4.75
CA ALA A 177 15.70 -2.62 6.17
C ALA A 177 17.01 -1.86 6.46
N ARG A 178 18.03 -2.06 5.60
CA ARG A 178 19.31 -1.31 5.70
C ARG A 178 19.10 0.19 5.49
N TRP A 179 18.32 0.56 4.48
CA TRP A 179 17.98 1.95 4.24
C TRP A 179 17.27 2.60 5.43
N LEU A 180 16.29 1.91 6.02
CA LEU A 180 15.60 2.38 7.23
C LEU A 180 16.57 2.58 8.39
N ALA A 181 17.45 1.61 8.64
CA ALA A 181 18.46 1.70 9.71
C ALA A 181 19.41 2.90 9.49
N GLN A 182 19.88 3.13 8.25
CA GLN A 182 20.70 4.29 7.90
C GLN A 182 19.98 5.64 8.12
N HIS A 183 18.64 5.63 8.13
CA HIS A 183 17.81 6.79 8.39
C HIS A 183 17.26 6.83 9.83
N GLY A 184 17.94 6.19 10.79
CA GLY A 184 17.67 6.31 12.21
C GLY A 184 16.60 5.35 12.75
N VAL A 185 16.05 4.45 11.94
CA VAL A 185 15.12 3.42 12.43
C VAL A 185 15.88 2.39 13.26
N ARG A 186 15.34 2.09 14.44
CA ARG A 186 15.89 1.13 15.39
C ARG A 186 15.04 -0.14 15.49
N GLU A 187 13.76 -0.04 15.16
CA GLU A 187 12.82 -1.17 15.17
C GLU A 187 12.07 -1.21 13.85
N VAL A 188 12.01 -2.39 13.24
CA VAL A 188 11.12 -2.65 12.09
C VAL A 188 9.96 -3.55 12.51
N VAL A 189 8.76 -3.18 12.08
CA VAL A 189 7.54 -3.99 12.25
C VAL A 189 7.24 -4.64 10.90
N LEU A 190 7.34 -5.96 10.84
CA LEU A 190 7.07 -6.72 9.64
C LEU A 190 5.58 -6.75 9.35
N VAL A 191 5.17 -6.26 8.17
CA VAL A 191 3.76 -6.09 7.81
C VAL A 191 3.40 -6.96 6.62
N SER A 192 2.32 -7.73 6.77
CA SER A 192 1.71 -8.53 5.72
C SER A 192 0.29 -8.94 6.16
N GLU A 193 -0.59 -9.18 5.23
CA GLU A 193 -1.93 -9.72 5.50
C GLU A 193 -1.89 -11.20 5.95
N ASN A 194 -0.79 -11.89 5.66
CA ASN A 194 -0.56 -13.29 6.09
C ASN A 194 0.92 -13.61 6.15
N THR A 195 1.60 -13.15 7.18
CA THR A 195 3.07 -13.23 7.33
C THR A 195 3.61 -14.66 7.24
N THR A 196 2.87 -15.67 7.74
CA THR A 196 3.28 -17.08 7.69
C THR A 196 3.27 -17.69 6.28
N SER A 197 2.74 -17.00 5.30
CA SER A 197 2.76 -17.43 3.90
C SER A 197 3.93 -16.88 3.10
N TYR A 198 4.77 -16.03 3.72
CA TYR A 198 5.90 -15.41 3.03
C TYR A 198 6.82 -16.44 2.37
N GLY A 199 7.11 -16.22 1.11
CA GLY A 199 8.00 -17.04 0.30
C GLY A 199 7.37 -18.23 -0.39
N LYS A 200 6.12 -18.63 -0.05
CA LYS A 200 5.46 -19.78 -0.70
C LYS A 200 5.29 -19.57 -2.19
N ASP A 201 4.93 -18.38 -2.60
CA ASP A 201 4.81 -17.96 -4.00
C ASP A 201 6.16 -17.83 -4.70
N LEU A 202 7.25 -17.68 -3.94
CA LEU A 202 8.64 -17.71 -4.44
C LEU A 202 9.24 -19.13 -4.50
N GLY A 203 8.42 -20.15 -4.18
CA GLY A 203 8.88 -21.56 -4.13
C GLY A 203 9.69 -21.90 -2.89
N ASP A 204 9.68 -21.05 -1.86
CA ASP A 204 10.46 -21.21 -0.65
C ASP A 204 9.59 -21.10 0.62
N VAL A 205 9.13 -22.24 1.11
CA VAL A 205 8.27 -22.32 2.31
C VAL A 205 9.01 -21.94 3.62
N ARG A 206 10.34 -21.83 3.57
CA ARG A 206 11.18 -21.45 4.71
C ARG A 206 11.80 -20.06 4.54
N ALA A 207 11.32 -19.26 3.57
CA ALA A 207 11.88 -17.96 3.28
C ALA A 207 11.84 -17.00 4.48
N LEU A 208 10.75 -17.01 5.24
CA LEU A 208 10.63 -16.18 6.45
C LEU A 208 11.66 -16.58 7.52
N GLU A 209 11.81 -17.89 7.75
CA GLU A 209 12.79 -18.43 8.70
C GLU A 209 14.22 -18.00 8.35
N ARG A 210 14.55 -17.97 7.04
CA ARG A 210 15.88 -17.53 6.59
C ARG A 210 16.05 -16.01 6.56
N LEU A 211 14.97 -15.26 6.38
CA LEU A 211 15.00 -13.81 6.34
C LEU A 211 15.19 -13.19 7.73
N LEU A 212 14.56 -13.76 8.76
CA LEU A 212 14.56 -13.18 10.11
C LEU A 212 15.97 -13.00 10.71
N PRO A 213 16.89 -13.98 10.66
CA PRO A 213 18.25 -13.79 11.15
C PRO A 213 19.00 -12.69 10.37
N GLN A 214 18.76 -12.59 9.06
CA GLN A 214 19.39 -11.56 8.22
C GLN A 214 18.90 -10.16 8.55
N LEU A 215 17.60 -10.01 8.86
CA LEU A 215 17.03 -8.75 9.33
C LEU A 215 17.58 -8.38 10.71
N ALA A 216 17.70 -9.36 11.62
CA ALA A 216 18.24 -9.14 12.95
C ALA A 216 19.73 -8.76 12.94
N ALA A 217 20.45 -9.13 11.87
CA ALA A 217 21.87 -8.81 11.67
C ALA A 217 22.09 -7.46 10.94
N VAL A 218 21.03 -6.71 10.61
CA VAL A 218 21.17 -5.39 9.98
C VAL A 218 21.69 -4.39 11.01
N ASP A 219 22.86 -3.82 10.72
CA ASP A 219 23.47 -2.80 11.59
C ASP A 219 22.51 -1.63 11.82
N GLY A 220 22.40 -1.23 13.08
CA GLY A 220 21.52 -0.14 13.49
C GLY A 220 20.11 -0.59 13.91
N LEU A 221 19.62 -1.74 13.47
CA LEU A 221 18.38 -2.30 14.00
C LEU A 221 18.61 -2.98 15.36
N VAL A 222 17.70 -2.73 16.29
CA VAL A 222 17.72 -3.31 17.65
C VAL A 222 16.61 -4.34 17.80
N ARG A 223 15.53 -4.19 17.04
CA ARG A 223 14.37 -5.06 17.13
C ARG A 223 13.71 -5.30 15.79
N VAL A 224 13.32 -6.56 15.57
CA VAL A 224 12.43 -6.98 14.49
C VAL A 224 11.15 -7.52 15.13
N ARG A 225 10.01 -6.90 14.84
CA ARG A 225 8.69 -7.32 15.35
C ARG A 225 7.90 -7.98 14.24
N LEU A 226 7.31 -9.14 14.51
CA LEU A 226 6.31 -9.79 13.67
C LEU A 226 4.90 -9.45 14.17
N THR A 227 3.97 -9.21 13.23
CA THR A 227 2.55 -8.99 13.48
C THR A 227 1.73 -10.00 12.70
#